data_8d9a495b42fdb13e7308d274c81cc72a
#
_entry.id   8d9a495b42fdb13e7308d274c81cc72a
#
_cell.length_a   1.000
_cell.length_b   1.000
_cell.length_c   1.000
_cell.angle_alpha   90.00
_cell.angle_beta   90.00
_cell.angle_gamma   90.00
#
_symmetry.space_group_name_H-M   'P 1'
#
loop_
_entity.id
_entity.type
_entity.pdbx_description
1 polymer ?
#
loop_
_entity_poly.entity_id
_entity_poly.type
_entity_poly.pdbx_seq_one_letter_code
_entity_poly.pdbx_strand_id
1 'polypeptide(L)'
;MVASTVPGHAERTASPQLVNALRAAAEPLPAPENTAEFGACFDRFGDATVVMLGEATHGTSEFYRARAAITRHLIEHHGFNVIAVEADWPDAARIDNYVRHQAARPRRGDVFARFPTWMWRNVEVLEFADWLRDYNAPLIERRQVSFHGLDVYSLSESIHAVLAYLDGIDPDGAKRARHRYGCLTPWQDEPAQYGRAVLYDERAVCEDGVVAQLRDMLEHRLDYLRHDGDDWFDALQNARIVRAAERYYRIMYRGSTDSWNLRDRHMFDTLQALMGYRGAGTKAVVWAHNSHIGNAAATAMGWHGEFNIGELVRIAYGSEAALIGFGTDTGTVAAASDWGADMQIKTVQPARSDSYEHAFRRTGHARSLTDWRNGRNRELADLLRAPLLERAIGVVYRPETERSS
;
A
#
# COMPACT_ATOMS: atom_id res chain seq x y z
N MET A 1 -25.00 18.90 -12.23
CA MET A 1 -24.63 17.89 -13.26
C MET A 1 -24.22 18.65 -14.50
N VAL A 2 -22.92 18.83 -14.72
CA VAL A 2 -22.38 19.28 -16.02
C VAL A 2 -21.36 18.21 -16.37
N ALA A 3 -21.69 17.42 -17.41
CA ALA A 3 -20.79 16.46 -17.97
C ALA A 3 -19.66 17.24 -18.68
N SER A 4 -18.48 17.27 -18.06
CA SER A 4 -17.26 17.73 -18.71
C SER A 4 -16.86 16.66 -19.72
N THR A 5 -17.12 16.89 -20.98
CA THR A 5 -16.61 16.09 -22.09
C THR A 5 -15.10 16.32 -22.18
N VAL A 6 -14.33 15.34 -21.73
CA VAL A 6 -12.90 15.23 -22.06
C VAL A 6 -12.77 15.18 -23.59
N PRO A 7 -11.82 15.94 -24.21
CA PRO A 7 -11.62 15.92 -25.66
C PRO A 7 -11.35 14.49 -26.13
N GLY A 8 -12.08 14.05 -27.15
CA GLY A 8 -12.19 12.70 -27.66
C GLY A 8 -10.87 11.92 -27.63
N HIS A 9 -10.78 10.91 -26.81
CA HIS A 9 -9.89 9.79 -27.03
C HIS A 9 -10.43 9.03 -28.24
N ALA A 10 -9.89 9.33 -29.42
CA ALA A 10 -9.95 8.36 -30.50
C ALA A 10 -9.37 7.05 -29.96
N GLU A 11 -10.07 5.92 -30.09
CA GLU A 11 -9.59 4.59 -29.72
C GLU A 11 -8.21 4.37 -30.34
N ARG A 12 -7.16 4.62 -29.58
CA ARG A 12 -5.78 4.42 -30.00
C ARG A 12 -5.40 3.00 -29.63
N THR A 13 -5.68 2.05 -30.50
CA THR A 13 -5.10 0.71 -30.37
C THR A 13 -3.58 0.80 -30.25
N ALA A 14 -3.00 -0.05 -29.40
CA ALA A 14 -1.55 -0.14 -29.25
C ALA A 14 -0.89 -0.29 -30.62
N SER A 15 0.00 0.64 -30.98
CA SER A 15 0.61 0.67 -32.30
C SER A 15 1.48 -0.58 -32.53
N PRO A 16 1.61 -1.06 -33.78
CA PRO A 16 2.55 -2.14 -34.11
C PRO A 16 3.99 -1.83 -33.66
N GLN A 17 4.40 -0.56 -33.71
CA GLN A 17 5.72 -0.10 -33.26
C GLN A 17 5.87 -0.30 -31.77
N LEU A 18 4.90 0.08 -30.93
CA LEU A 18 4.93 -0.15 -29.49
C LEU A 18 5.02 -1.65 -29.17
N VAL A 19 4.19 -2.49 -29.80
CA VAL A 19 4.22 -3.95 -29.59
C VAL A 19 5.58 -4.55 -29.97
N ASN A 20 6.21 -4.11 -31.05
CA ASN A 20 7.53 -4.58 -31.45
C ASN A 20 8.62 -4.10 -30.49
N ALA A 21 8.56 -2.84 -30.01
CA ALA A 21 9.49 -2.33 -29.00
C ALA A 21 9.33 -3.06 -27.66
N LEU A 22 8.08 -3.31 -27.22
CA LEU A 22 7.79 -4.12 -26.05
C LEU A 22 8.36 -5.54 -26.19
N ARG A 23 8.13 -6.21 -27.33
CA ARG A 23 8.65 -7.57 -27.57
C ARG A 23 10.18 -7.61 -27.54
N ALA A 24 10.84 -6.60 -28.09
CA ALA A 24 12.30 -6.51 -28.07
C ALA A 24 12.88 -6.23 -26.68
N ALA A 25 12.14 -5.50 -25.84
CA ALA A 25 12.55 -5.12 -24.48
C ALA A 25 12.10 -6.11 -23.42
N ALA A 26 11.16 -7.00 -23.71
CA ALA A 26 10.58 -7.95 -22.78
C ALA A 26 11.56 -9.09 -22.46
N GLU A 27 11.87 -9.25 -21.19
CA GLU A 27 12.65 -10.36 -20.64
C GLU A 27 11.66 -11.41 -20.12
N PRO A 28 11.65 -12.65 -20.65
CA PRO A 28 10.78 -13.71 -20.15
C PRO A 28 11.05 -14.00 -18.68
N LEU A 29 9.98 -14.17 -17.90
CA LEU A 29 10.05 -14.52 -16.48
C LEU A 29 9.67 -15.99 -16.26
N PRO A 30 10.33 -16.69 -15.32
CA PRO A 30 9.89 -17.99 -14.83
C PRO A 30 8.53 -17.86 -14.12
N ALA A 31 7.97 -18.97 -13.69
CA ALA A 31 6.77 -18.93 -12.85
C ALA A 31 7.13 -18.43 -11.43
N PRO A 32 6.30 -17.62 -10.77
CA PRO A 32 6.60 -17.07 -9.45
C PRO A 32 6.68 -18.14 -8.34
N GLU A 33 6.17 -19.34 -8.59
CA GLU A 33 6.36 -20.53 -7.76
C GLU A 33 7.83 -20.96 -7.69
N ASN A 34 8.62 -20.68 -8.73
CA ASN A 34 10.08 -20.85 -8.74
C ASN A 34 10.73 -19.64 -8.06
N THR A 35 10.46 -19.47 -6.78
CA THR A 35 10.74 -18.25 -6.00
C THR A 35 12.15 -17.69 -6.19
N ALA A 36 13.19 -18.54 -6.12
CA ALA A 36 14.57 -18.11 -6.23
C ALA A 36 14.90 -17.61 -7.65
N GLU A 37 14.51 -18.35 -8.69
CA GLU A 37 14.75 -17.97 -10.08
C GLU A 37 13.97 -16.70 -10.44
N PHE A 38 12.71 -16.60 -9.99
CA PHE A 38 11.89 -15.43 -10.24
C PHE A 38 12.47 -14.19 -9.56
N GLY A 39 12.84 -14.28 -8.26
CA GLY A 39 13.45 -13.19 -7.51
C GLY A 39 14.75 -12.69 -8.14
N ALA A 40 15.61 -13.59 -8.60
CA ALA A 40 16.89 -13.26 -9.24
C ALA A 40 16.74 -12.40 -10.52
N CYS A 41 15.61 -12.49 -11.23
CA CYS A 41 15.34 -11.60 -12.37
C CYS A 41 15.23 -10.11 -11.96
N PHE A 42 15.03 -9.85 -10.68
CA PHE A 42 14.90 -8.51 -10.11
C PHE A 42 16.16 -8.01 -9.37
N ASP A 43 17.28 -8.72 -9.47
CA ASP A 43 18.54 -8.38 -8.82
C ASP A 43 18.99 -6.93 -9.09
N ARG A 44 18.76 -6.44 -10.30
CA ARG A 44 19.09 -5.06 -10.76
C ARG A 44 18.39 -3.94 -9.99
N PHE A 45 17.39 -4.26 -9.17
CA PHE A 45 16.68 -3.29 -8.32
C PHE A 45 17.26 -3.24 -6.90
N GLY A 46 18.23 -4.10 -6.60
CA GLY A 46 18.83 -4.23 -5.28
C GLY A 46 19.60 -3.00 -4.78
N ASP A 47 20.08 -2.14 -5.68
CA ASP A 47 20.75 -0.88 -5.31
C ASP A 47 19.79 0.23 -4.85
N ALA A 48 18.49 0.08 -5.09
CA ALA A 48 17.51 1.04 -4.66
C ALA A 48 17.37 1.08 -3.13
N THR A 49 17.04 2.25 -2.60
CA THR A 49 16.67 2.45 -1.18
C THR A 49 15.20 2.06 -0.94
N VAL A 50 14.33 2.32 -1.91
CA VAL A 50 12.91 1.94 -1.86
C VAL A 50 12.51 1.23 -3.14
N VAL A 51 12.00 0.00 -3.03
CA VAL A 51 11.40 -0.76 -4.12
C VAL A 51 9.90 -0.86 -3.88
N MET A 52 9.09 -0.37 -4.80
CA MET A 52 7.64 -0.44 -4.73
C MET A 52 7.13 -1.51 -5.71
N LEU A 53 6.38 -2.46 -5.20
CA LEU A 53 5.81 -3.59 -5.93
C LEU A 53 4.29 -3.45 -6.00
N GLY A 54 3.78 -3.34 -7.21
CA GLY A 54 2.38 -3.10 -7.50
C GLY A 54 1.50 -4.35 -7.57
N GLU A 55 0.29 -4.15 -7.97
CA GLU A 55 -0.67 -5.13 -8.44
C GLU A 55 -1.78 -4.42 -9.22
N ALA A 56 -2.24 -5.01 -10.32
CA ALA A 56 -3.39 -4.49 -11.06
C ALA A 56 -4.73 -4.92 -10.42
N THR A 57 -4.70 -5.84 -9.45
CA THR A 57 -5.87 -6.36 -8.75
C THR A 57 -5.50 -6.77 -7.32
N HIS A 58 -6.38 -6.53 -6.35
CA HIS A 58 -6.17 -6.95 -4.96
C HIS A 58 -6.38 -8.44 -4.67
N GLY A 59 -6.81 -9.23 -5.63
CA GLY A 59 -7.19 -10.63 -5.40
C GLY A 59 -6.59 -11.63 -6.37
N THR A 60 -5.38 -11.38 -6.89
CA THR A 60 -4.68 -12.28 -7.82
C THR A 60 -3.49 -12.94 -7.14
N SER A 61 -3.53 -14.26 -6.97
CA SER A 61 -2.51 -15.08 -6.28
C SER A 61 -1.10 -14.85 -6.85
N GLU A 62 -0.96 -14.80 -8.17
CA GLU A 62 0.32 -14.63 -8.85
C GLU A 62 1.02 -13.32 -8.48
N PHE A 63 0.28 -12.24 -8.22
CA PHE A 63 0.89 -10.99 -7.78
C PHE A 63 1.46 -11.09 -6.37
N TYR A 64 0.77 -11.76 -5.44
CA TYR A 64 1.30 -12.00 -4.09
C TYR A 64 2.54 -12.87 -4.12
N ARG A 65 2.53 -13.96 -4.91
CA ARG A 65 3.70 -14.85 -5.09
C ARG A 65 4.88 -14.11 -5.71
N ALA A 66 4.64 -13.30 -6.75
CA ALA A 66 5.67 -12.49 -7.38
C ALA A 66 6.28 -11.48 -6.40
N ARG A 67 5.44 -10.72 -5.68
CA ARG A 67 5.93 -9.78 -4.66
C ARG A 67 6.71 -10.48 -3.55
N ALA A 68 6.23 -11.63 -3.08
CA ALA A 68 6.95 -12.44 -2.09
C ALA A 68 8.32 -12.91 -2.60
N ALA A 69 8.39 -13.42 -3.84
CA ALA A 69 9.65 -13.89 -4.45
C ALA A 69 10.68 -12.77 -4.59
N ILE A 70 10.25 -11.60 -5.09
CA ILE A 70 11.11 -10.42 -5.23
C ILE A 70 11.58 -9.94 -3.86
N THR A 71 10.67 -9.83 -2.89
CA THR A 71 10.97 -9.34 -1.54
C THR A 71 11.96 -10.26 -0.84
N ARG A 72 11.80 -11.58 -0.93
CA ARG A 72 12.77 -12.56 -0.39
C ARG A 72 14.16 -12.33 -0.99
N HIS A 73 14.25 -12.22 -2.31
CA HIS A 73 15.53 -11.97 -2.98
C HIS A 73 16.19 -10.67 -2.53
N LEU A 74 15.42 -9.57 -2.44
CA LEU A 74 15.92 -8.29 -1.97
C LEU A 74 16.39 -8.32 -0.51
N ILE A 75 15.72 -9.06 0.35
CA ILE A 75 16.11 -9.26 1.75
C ILE A 75 17.40 -10.09 1.83
N GLU A 76 17.44 -11.25 1.16
CA GLU A 76 18.53 -12.21 1.26
C GLU A 76 19.85 -11.69 0.66
N HIS A 77 19.77 -10.89 -0.42
CA HIS A 77 20.94 -10.51 -1.20
C HIS A 77 21.29 -9.02 -1.17
N HIS A 78 20.33 -8.14 -0.85
CA HIS A 78 20.50 -6.69 -0.97
C HIS A 78 20.22 -5.90 0.32
N GLY A 79 19.98 -6.59 1.44
CA GLY A 79 19.86 -5.99 2.77
C GLY A 79 18.60 -5.16 2.98
N PHE A 80 17.52 -5.42 2.25
CA PHE A 80 16.23 -4.84 2.54
C PHE A 80 15.74 -5.34 3.92
N ASN A 81 15.27 -4.44 4.76
CA ASN A 81 14.97 -4.75 6.17
C ASN A 81 13.64 -4.15 6.67
N VAL A 82 12.89 -3.49 5.80
CA VAL A 82 11.53 -3.01 6.06
C VAL A 82 10.60 -3.49 4.94
N ILE A 83 9.48 -4.10 5.33
CA ILE A 83 8.37 -4.39 4.44
C ILE A 83 7.21 -3.50 4.88
N ALA A 84 6.69 -2.71 3.96
CA ALA A 84 5.59 -1.78 4.22
C ALA A 84 4.43 -2.09 3.24
N VAL A 85 3.22 -2.24 3.74
CA VAL A 85 2.10 -2.71 2.93
C VAL A 85 0.90 -1.78 3.03
N GLU A 86 0.08 -1.73 1.97
CA GLU A 86 -1.20 -1.02 1.93
C GLU A 86 -2.24 -1.73 2.83
N ALA A 87 -2.01 -1.66 4.14
CA ALA A 87 -2.83 -2.29 5.16
C ALA A 87 -2.86 -1.45 6.43
N ASP A 88 -3.81 -1.73 7.30
CA ASP A 88 -3.89 -1.08 8.60
C ASP A 88 -2.68 -1.39 9.47
N TRP A 89 -2.13 -0.36 10.11
CA TRP A 89 -0.96 -0.47 10.98
C TRP A 89 -1.14 -1.46 12.14
N PRO A 90 -2.24 -1.44 12.93
CA PRO A 90 -2.38 -2.37 14.07
C PRO A 90 -2.46 -3.84 13.63
N ASP A 91 -3.04 -4.13 12.46
CA ASP A 91 -3.09 -5.48 11.92
C ASP A 91 -1.70 -5.95 11.47
N ALA A 92 -0.98 -5.09 10.76
CA ALA A 92 0.39 -5.36 10.34
C ALA A 92 1.35 -5.49 11.54
N ALA A 93 1.15 -4.72 12.62
CA ALA A 93 1.93 -4.84 13.85
C ALA A 93 1.80 -6.23 14.50
N ARG A 94 0.62 -6.87 14.44
CA ARG A 94 0.45 -8.25 14.90
C ARG A 94 1.25 -9.24 14.06
N ILE A 95 1.38 -9.00 12.75
CA ILE A 95 2.26 -9.79 11.88
C ILE A 95 3.73 -9.49 12.18
N ASP A 96 4.11 -8.23 12.40
CA ASP A 96 5.47 -7.84 12.78
C ASP A 96 5.93 -8.55 14.05
N ASN A 97 5.11 -8.51 15.09
CA ASN A 97 5.37 -9.20 16.35
C ASN A 97 5.54 -10.72 16.16
N TYR A 98 4.75 -11.32 15.26
CA TYR A 98 4.88 -12.74 14.91
C TYR A 98 6.20 -13.03 14.21
N VAL A 99 6.53 -12.29 13.15
CA VAL A 99 7.74 -12.56 12.35
C VAL A 99 9.03 -12.20 13.07
N ARG A 100 8.97 -11.32 14.07
CA ARG A 100 10.10 -10.93 14.92
C ARG A 100 10.17 -11.74 16.24
N HIS A 101 9.40 -12.81 16.38
CA HIS A 101 9.38 -13.70 17.55
C HIS A 101 8.94 -13.04 18.87
N GLN A 102 8.28 -11.89 18.82
CA GLN A 102 7.74 -11.18 19.99
C GLN A 102 6.37 -11.70 20.41
N ALA A 103 5.64 -12.35 19.51
CA ALA A 103 4.35 -12.97 19.77
C ALA A 103 4.18 -14.31 19.07
N ALA A 104 3.19 -15.09 19.53
CA ALA A 104 2.71 -16.27 18.83
C ALA A 104 2.00 -15.88 17.52
N ARG A 105 1.79 -16.86 16.62
CA ARG A 105 1.02 -16.66 15.39
C ARG A 105 -0.38 -16.11 15.72
N PRO A 106 -0.79 -14.99 15.14
CA PRO A 106 -2.15 -14.48 15.34
C PRO A 106 -3.19 -15.49 14.81
N ARG A 107 -4.34 -15.56 15.44
CA ARG A 107 -5.44 -16.37 14.92
C ARG A 107 -5.96 -15.72 13.62
N ARG A 108 -6.47 -16.54 12.69
CA ARG A 108 -6.97 -16.06 11.39
C ARG A 108 -8.02 -14.95 11.50
N GLY A 109 -8.82 -14.92 12.57
CA GLY A 109 -9.85 -13.91 12.80
C GLY A 109 -9.34 -12.60 13.43
N ASP A 110 -8.12 -12.60 13.97
CA ASP A 110 -7.59 -11.50 14.80
C ASP A 110 -6.86 -10.43 13.97
N VAL A 111 -6.54 -10.72 12.69
CA VAL A 111 -5.81 -9.80 11.80
C VAL A 111 -6.59 -9.57 10.51
N PHE A 112 -6.49 -8.38 9.97
CA PHE A 112 -7.15 -7.98 8.72
C PHE A 112 -8.63 -8.39 8.69
N ALA A 113 -9.33 -8.15 9.79
CA ALA A 113 -10.72 -8.58 9.98
C ALA A 113 -11.70 -7.67 9.24
N ARG A 114 -11.29 -6.46 8.88
CA ARG A 114 -12.08 -5.49 8.15
C ARG A 114 -12.13 -5.82 6.66
N PHE A 115 -13.20 -5.43 6.00
CA PHE A 115 -13.32 -5.53 4.54
C PHE A 115 -12.23 -4.67 3.83
N PRO A 116 -11.55 -5.22 2.83
CA PRO A 116 -11.64 -6.58 2.26
C PRO A 116 -10.68 -7.56 2.96
N THR A 117 -11.24 -8.60 3.59
CA THR A 117 -10.42 -9.55 4.37
C THR A 117 -9.46 -10.37 3.53
N TRP A 118 -9.82 -10.70 2.28
CA TRP A 118 -9.02 -11.57 1.39
C TRP A 118 -7.74 -10.91 0.87
N MET A 119 -7.65 -9.59 0.88
CA MET A 119 -6.48 -8.85 0.40
C MET A 119 -5.21 -9.23 1.17
N TRP A 120 -5.32 -9.45 2.49
CA TRP A 120 -4.17 -9.81 3.32
C TRP A 120 -4.33 -11.16 4.03
N ARG A 121 -5.56 -11.65 4.23
CA ARG A 121 -5.83 -12.97 4.83
C ARG A 121 -5.89 -14.08 3.78
N ASN A 122 -4.82 -14.27 3.04
CA ASN A 122 -4.65 -15.31 2.03
C ASN A 122 -3.45 -16.21 2.36
N VAL A 123 -3.32 -17.31 1.63
CA VAL A 123 -2.26 -18.30 1.88
C VAL A 123 -0.89 -17.77 1.49
N GLU A 124 -0.81 -16.95 0.46
CA GLU A 124 0.44 -16.38 -0.04
C GLU A 124 1.10 -15.45 0.98
N VAL A 125 0.30 -14.58 1.63
CA VAL A 125 0.77 -13.70 2.71
C VAL A 125 1.17 -14.51 3.95
N LEU A 126 0.41 -15.56 4.28
CA LEU A 126 0.75 -16.46 5.38
C LEU A 126 2.07 -17.17 5.16
N GLU A 127 2.25 -17.80 3.97
CA GLU A 127 3.50 -18.47 3.59
C GLU A 127 4.70 -17.52 3.60
N PHE A 128 4.48 -16.27 3.17
CA PHE A 128 5.52 -15.24 3.23
C PHE A 128 5.85 -14.85 4.67
N ALA A 129 4.86 -14.68 5.55
CA ALA A 129 5.07 -14.35 6.96
C ALA A 129 5.78 -15.49 7.71
N ASP A 130 5.44 -16.75 7.42
CA ASP A 130 6.12 -17.92 8.00
C ASP A 130 7.60 -17.97 7.56
N TRP A 131 7.86 -17.77 6.27
CA TRP A 131 9.24 -17.68 5.76
C TRP A 131 10.00 -16.53 6.44
N LEU A 132 9.39 -15.35 6.56
CA LEU A 132 10.04 -14.19 7.18
C LEU A 132 10.37 -14.42 8.65
N ARG A 133 9.49 -15.12 9.36
CA ARG A 133 9.75 -15.56 10.74
C ARG A 133 10.97 -16.47 10.83
N ASP A 134 11.07 -17.47 9.93
CA ASP A 134 12.21 -18.38 9.89
C ASP A 134 13.50 -17.64 9.52
N TYR A 135 13.44 -16.70 8.58
CA TYR A 135 14.56 -15.83 8.21
C TYR A 135 15.04 -14.97 9.40
N ASN A 136 14.13 -14.43 10.18
CA ASN A 136 14.43 -13.59 11.34
C ASN A 136 14.98 -14.38 12.54
N ALA A 137 14.73 -15.71 12.64
CA ALA A 137 15.07 -16.51 13.80
C ALA A 137 16.55 -16.46 14.25
N PRO A 138 17.55 -16.53 13.33
CA PRO A 138 18.95 -16.41 13.70
C PRO A 138 19.44 -14.98 13.91
N LEU A 139 18.61 -13.97 13.62
CA LEU A 139 19.02 -12.57 13.63
C LEU A 139 18.79 -11.94 14.99
N ILE A 140 19.73 -11.10 15.43
CA ILE A 140 19.50 -10.24 16.60
C ILE A 140 18.42 -9.21 16.25
N GLU A 141 17.62 -8.81 17.22
CA GLU A 141 16.40 -8.00 17.08
C GLU A 141 16.57 -6.78 16.14
N ARG A 142 17.62 -6.00 16.34
CA ARG A 142 17.91 -4.80 15.50
C ARG A 142 18.19 -5.11 14.02
N ARG A 143 18.49 -6.37 13.68
CA ARG A 143 18.75 -6.83 12.31
C ARG A 143 17.57 -7.56 11.69
N GLN A 144 16.57 -7.88 12.51
CA GLN A 144 15.36 -8.52 12.01
C GLN A 144 14.63 -7.62 11.02
N VAL A 145 14.08 -8.22 9.99
CA VAL A 145 13.25 -7.56 9.00
C VAL A 145 11.87 -7.33 9.60
N SER A 146 11.35 -6.14 9.46
CA SER A 146 10.07 -5.73 10.03
C SER A 146 8.96 -5.61 8.99
N PHE A 147 7.70 -5.75 9.44
CA PHE A 147 6.50 -5.74 8.60
C PHE A 147 5.48 -4.72 9.12
N HIS A 148 5.15 -3.70 8.33
CA HIS A 148 4.34 -2.57 8.78
C HIS A 148 3.22 -2.22 7.79
N GLY A 149 2.08 -1.76 8.30
CA GLY A 149 1.01 -1.17 7.53
C GLY A 149 1.22 0.33 7.30
N LEU A 150 0.72 0.83 6.19
CA LEU A 150 0.83 2.24 5.82
C LEU A 150 -0.51 2.98 5.86
N ASP A 151 -1.64 2.26 5.90
CA ASP A 151 -2.96 2.82 5.62
C ASP A 151 -3.56 3.63 6.77
N VAL A 152 -4.58 4.40 6.45
CA VAL A 152 -5.17 5.44 7.31
C VAL A 152 -6.45 5.01 8.01
N TYR A 153 -7.02 3.84 7.71
CA TYR A 153 -8.41 3.54 8.06
C TYR A 153 -8.67 3.08 9.50
N SER A 154 -7.64 2.65 10.22
CA SER A 154 -7.76 2.00 11.52
C SER A 154 -7.99 2.99 12.68
N LEU A 155 -9.17 3.61 12.73
CA LEU A 155 -9.49 4.58 13.79
C LEU A 155 -9.60 3.92 15.17
N SER A 156 -10.47 2.90 15.30
CA SER A 156 -10.79 2.26 16.59
C SER A 156 -9.60 1.52 17.18
N GLU A 157 -8.98 0.64 16.39
CA GLU A 157 -7.83 -0.16 16.84
C GLU A 157 -6.65 0.74 17.22
N SER A 158 -6.42 1.83 16.48
CA SER A 158 -5.35 2.78 16.80
C SER A 158 -5.63 3.57 18.09
N ILE A 159 -6.89 3.93 18.37
CA ILE A 159 -7.25 4.51 19.67
C ILE A 159 -6.95 3.52 20.81
N HIS A 160 -7.36 2.26 20.64
CA HIS A 160 -7.11 1.21 21.64
C HIS A 160 -5.60 0.98 21.87
N ALA A 161 -4.79 0.96 20.81
CA ALA A 161 -3.34 0.80 20.91
C ALA A 161 -2.68 1.95 21.70
N VAL A 162 -3.04 3.21 21.40
CA VAL A 162 -2.55 4.38 22.16
C VAL A 162 -2.93 4.30 23.64
N LEU A 163 -4.19 3.95 23.93
CA LEU A 163 -4.66 3.86 25.31
C LEU A 163 -3.99 2.73 26.08
N ALA A 164 -3.82 1.56 25.46
CA ALA A 164 -3.14 0.41 26.08
C ALA A 164 -1.68 0.73 26.42
N TYR A 165 -0.96 1.40 25.51
CA TYR A 165 0.40 1.87 25.76
C TYR A 165 0.48 2.83 26.95
N LEU A 166 -0.36 3.88 26.96
CA LEU A 166 -0.37 4.88 28.03
C LEU A 166 -0.82 4.30 29.37
N ASP A 167 -1.75 3.35 29.39
CA ASP A 167 -2.15 2.68 30.65
C ASP A 167 -0.97 1.97 31.33
N GLY A 168 -0.02 1.47 30.54
CA GLY A 168 1.16 0.78 31.05
C GLY A 168 2.24 1.71 31.62
N ILE A 169 2.37 2.94 31.08
CA ILE A 169 3.51 3.81 31.37
C ILE A 169 3.16 5.19 31.95
N ASP A 170 1.98 5.72 31.61
CA ASP A 170 1.48 7.05 32.06
C ASP A 170 -0.04 7.00 32.26
N PRO A 171 -0.53 6.46 33.38
CA PRO A 171 -1.98 6.35 33.65
C PRO A 171 -2.72 7.69 33.64
N ASP A 172 -2.09 8.79 33.98
CA ASP A 172 -2.71 10.12 33.92
C ASP A 172 -2.76 10.62 32.47
N GLY A 173 -1.74 10.36 31.66
CA GLY A 173 -1.75 10.53 30.21
C GLY A 173 -2.87 9.71 29.55
N ALA A 174 -3.07 8.47 29.98
CA ALA A 174 -4.17 7.62 29.50
C ALA A 174 -5.55 8.21 29.79
N LYS A 175 -5.76 8.80 30.99
CA LYS A 175 -7.02 9.51 31.32
C LYS A 175 -7.25 10.72 30.42
N ARG A 176 -6.18 11.51 30.18
CA ARG A 176 -6.26 12.66 29.25
C ARG A 176 -6.58 12.20 27.83
N ALA A 177 -5.94 11.11 27.35
CA ALA A 177 -6.18 10.54 26.03
C ALA A 177 -7.62 10.05 25.87
N ARG A 178 -8.18 9.35 26.85
CA ARG A 178 -9.60 8.92 26.85
C ARG A 178 -10.55 10.11 26.76
N HIS A 179 -10.26 11.18 27.50
CA HIS A 179 -11.08 12.39 27.41
C HIS A 179 -11.01 13.04 26.01
N ARG A 180 -9.81 13.14 25.44
CA ARG A 180 -9.57 13.74 24.12
C ARG A 180 -10.18 12.92 22.97
N TYR A 181 -10.09 11.58 23.04
CA TYR A 181 -10.69 10.67 22.05
C TYR A 181 -12.19 10.40 22.29
N GLY A 182 -12.74 10.86 23.40
CA GLY A 182 -14.13 10.59 23.81
C GLY A 182 -15.17 11.05 22.76
N CYS A 183 -14.91 12.10 22.02
CA CYS A 183 -15.81 12.55 20.94
C CYS A 183 -15.88 11.56 19.76
N LEU A 184 -14.85 10.71 19.56
CA LEU A 184 -14.82 9.68 18.51
C LEU A 184 -15.49 8.37 18.94
N THR A 185 -15.75 8.18 20.25
CA THR A 185 -16.33 6.95 20.79
C THR A 185 -17.62 6.49 20.09
N PRO A 186 -18.58 7.38 19.75
CA PRO A 186 -19.82 6.97 19.08
C PRO A 186 -19.62 6.41 17.66
N TRP A 187 -18.43 6.63 17.07
CA TRP A 187 -18.15 6.35 15.67
C TRP A 187 -17.14 5.21 15.47
N GLN A 188 -16.67 4.57 16.55
CA GLN A 188 -15.60 3.58 16.49
C GLN A 188 -15.96 2.34 15.68
N ASP A 189 -17.22 1.88 15.75
CA ASP A 189 -17.68 0.72 14.99
C ASP A 189 -17.91 1.02 13.51
N GLU A 190 -18.35 2.23 13.19
CA GLU A 190 -18.62 2.68 11.82
C GLU A 190 -18.07 4.10 11.58
N PRO A 191 -16.75 4.26 11.41
CA PRO A 191 -16.13 5.59 11.28
C PRO A 191 -16.65 6.43 10.10
N ALA A 192 -17.18 5.80 9.05
CA ALA A 192 -17.79 6.51 7.94
C ALA A 192 -19.03 7.34 8.36
N GLN A 193 -19.74 6.94 9.44
CA GLN A 193 -20.88 7.72 9.98
C GLN A 193 -20.40 9.04 10.59
N TYR A 194 -19.20 9.10 11.14
CA TYR A 194 -18.60 10.34 11.62
C TYR A 194 -18.55 11.40 10.52
N GLY A 195 -18.06 11.04 9.33
CA GLY A 195 -18.03 11.96 8.20
C GLY A 195 -19.41 12.47 7.79
N ARG A 196 -20.43 11.61 7.85
CA ARG A 196 -21.83 12.04 7.61
C ARG A 196 -22.31 12.99 8.69
N ALA A 197 -22.06 12.69 9.97
CA ALA A 197 -22.48 13.54 11.08
C ALA A 197 -21.88 14.96 10.96
N VAL A 198 -20.59 15.07 10.62
CA VAL A 198 -19.91 16.35 10.44
C VAL A 198 -20.45 17.15 9.24
N LEU A 199 -20.95 16.49 8.19
CA LEU A 199 -21.61 17.21 7.09
C LEU A 199 -22.87 17.96 7.51
N TYR A 200 -23.59 17.44 8.53
CA TYR A 200 -24.84 18.02 9.02
C TYR A 200 -24.65 18.92 10.25
N ASP A 201 -23.61 18.68 11.05
CA ASP A 201 -23.30 19.48 12.25
C ASP A 201 -21.77 19.62 12.43
N GLU A 202 -21.24 20.79 12.11
CA GLU A 202 -19.81 21.10 12.26
C GLU A 202 -19.31 21.01 13.71
N ARG A 203 -20.21 21.06 14.71
CA ARG A 203 -19.85 20.88 16.13
C ARG A 203 -19.48 19.44 16.47
N ALA A 204 -19.74 18.48 15.58
CA ALA A 204 -19.33 17.09 15.73
C ALA A 204 -17.82 16.86 15.45
N VAL A 205 -17.08 17.90 15.01
CA VAL A 205 -15.65 17.80 14.67
C VAL A 205 -14.82 17.49 15.91
N CYS A 206 -13.99 16.42 15.82
CA CYS A 206 -13.14 15.91 16.90
C CYS A 206 -11.65 16.30 16.75
N GLU A 207 -11.30 17.14 15.79
CA GLU A 207 -9.92 17.44 15.41
C GLU A 207 -9.06 17.97 16.57
N ASP A 208 -9.59 18.91 17.37
CA ASP A 208 -8.83 19.52 18.46
C ASP A 208 -8.34 18.48 19.48
N GLY A 209 -9.19 17.51 19.82
CA GLY A 209 -8.86 16.45 20.78
C GLY A 209 -7.75 15.53 20.24
N VAL A 210 -7.83 15.11 18.98
CA VAL A 210 -6.85 14.21 18.39
C VAL A 210 -5.51 14.90 18.12
N VAL A 211 -5.51 16.18 17.73
CA VAL A 211 -4.29 16.98 17.57
C VAL A 211 -3.61 17.22 18.92
N ALA A 212 -4.38 17.55 19.96
CA ALA A 212 -3.85 17.74 21.31
C ALA A 212 -3.22 16.45 21.84
N GLN A 213 -3.81 15.27 21.59
CA GLN A 213 -3.25 13.99 22.03
C GLN A 213 -1.94 13.68 21.31
N LEU A 214 -1.87 13.86 20.00
CA LEU A 214 -0.62 13.64 19.27
C LEU A 214 0.50 14.57 19.75
N ARG A 215 0.17 15.84 20.01
CA ARG A 215 1.12 16.83 20.53
C ARG A 215 1.65 16.42 21.90
N ASP A 216 0.77 16.00 22.82
CA ASP A 216 1.13 15.54 24.15
C ASP A 216 2.14 14.36 24.10
N MET A 217 1.91 13.39 23.23
CA MET A 217 2.85 12.27 23.03
C MET A 217 4.20 12.72 22.48
N LEU A 218 4.23 13.70 21.59
CA LEU A 218 5.48 14.26 21.04
C LEU A 218 6.25 15.09 22.08
N GLU A 219 5.56 15.83 22.94
CA GLU A 219 6.16 16.60 24.03
C GLU A 219 6.83 15.70 25.07
N HIS A 220 6.24 14.54 25.37
CA HIS A 220 6.78 13.55 26.31
C HIS A 220 7.73 12.52 25.65
N ARG A 221 8.11 12.73 24.39
CA ARG A 221 8.93 11.81 23.60
C ARG A 221 10.18 11.29 24.32
N LEU A 222 10.94 12.16 24.97
CA LEU A 222 12.20 11.76 25.60
C LEU A 222 11.99 10.86 26.85
N ASP A 223 10.86 11.06 27.55
CA ASP A 223 10.53 10.27 28.70
C ASP A 223 10.06 8.88 28.27
N TYR A 224 9.23 8.79 27.26
CA TYR A 224 8.71 7.53 26.71
C TYR A 224 9.80 6.69 26.02
N LEU A 225 10.68 7.31 25.22
CA LEU A 225 11.82 6.61 24.59
C LEU A 225 12.78 5.92 25.58
N ARG A 226 12.85 6.40 26.84
CA ARG A 226 13.68 5.78 27.86
C ARG A 226 13.08 4.49 28.42
N HIS A 227 11.77 4.29 28.28
CA HIS A 227 11.10 3.07 28.73
C HIS A 227 11.19 1.96 27.68
N ASP A 228 10.70 2.22 26.46
CA ASP A 228 10.73 1.30 25.35
C ASP A 228 10.59 2.07 24.02
N GLY A 229 11.62 1.98 23.19
CA GLY A 229 11.67 2.74 21.93
C GLY A 229 10.68 2.22 20.89
N ASP A 230 10.53 0.90 20.75
CA ASP A 230 9.69 0.27 19.73
C ASP A 230 8.20 0.42 20.09
N ASP A 231 7.82 0.19 21.34
CA ASP A 231 6.43 0.36 21.80
C ASP A 231 5.99 1.83 21.74
N TRP A 232 6.91 2.76 22.09
CA TRP A 232 6.64 4.18 21.92
C TRP A 232 6.43 4.55 20.45
N PHE A 233 7.28 4.03 19.56
CA PHE A 233 7.16 4.32 18.13
C PHE A 233 5.83 3.79 17.59
N ASP A 234 5.44 2.57 17.97
CA ASP A 234 4.14 1.99 17.60
C ASP A 234 2.98 2.86 18.10
N ALA A 235 2.97 3.24 19.36
CA ALA A 235 1.94 4.10 19.93
C ALA A 235 1.87 5.48 19.25
N LEU A 236 3.02 6.07 18.89
CA LEU A 236 3.09 7.33 18.16
C LEU A 236 2.50 7.18 16.73
N GLN A 237 2.81 6.08 16.02
CA GLN A 237 2.20 5.85 14.71
C GLN A 237 0.68 5.70 14.83
N ASN A 238 0.20 4.95 15.83
CA ASN A 238 -1.23 4.84 16.10
C ASN A 238 -1.89 6.21 16.38
N ALA A 239 -1.24 7.09 17.14
CA ALA A 239 -1.76 8.46 17.36
C ALA A 239 -1.79 9.30 16.08
N ARG A 240 -0.81 9.13 15.20
CA ARG A 240 -0.80 9.77 13.85
C ARG A 240 -1.94 9.25 12.99
N ILE A 241 -2.22 7.94 13.05
CA ILE A 241 -3.34 7.32 12.33
C ILE A 241 -4.66 7.87 12.86
N VAL A 242 -4.87 7.96 14.18
CA VAL A 242 -6.12 8.53 14.74
C VAL A 242 -6.38 9.93 14.18
N ARG A 243 -5.33 10.78 14.12
CA ARG A 243 -5.44 12.12 13.54
C ARG A 243 -5.74 12.07 12.04
N ALA A 244 -5.05 11.23 11.29
CA ALA A 244 -5.23 11.14 9.84
C ALA A 244 -6.59 10.51 9.48
N ALA A 245 -7.02 9.48 10.21
CA ALA A 245 -8.32 8.82 10.06
C ALA A 245 -9.47 9.78 10.39
N GLU A 246 -9.39 10.54 11.49
CA GLU A 246 -10.38 11.57 11.80
C GLU A 246 -10.57 12.51 10.60
N ARG A 247 -9.46 13.05 10.09
CA ARG A 247 -9.50 13.96 8.95
C ARG A 247 -10.01 13.28 7.68
N TYR A 248 -9.58 12.04 7.40
CA TYR A 248 -10.02 11.26 6.25
C TYR A 248 -11.54 11.07 6.26
N TYR A 249 -12.09 10.53 7.36
CA TYR A 249 -13.53 10.29 7.47
C TYR A 249 -14.33 11.59 7.42
N ARG A 250 -13.82 12.67 7.98
CA ARG A 250 -14.45 14.00 7.96
C ARG A 250 -14.58 14.58 6.56
N ILE A 251 -13.62 14.31 5.65
CA ILE A 251 -13.60 14.88 4.31
C ILE A 251 -14.06 13.93 3.20
N MET A 252 -14.16 12.63 3.45
CA MET A 252 -14.40 11.61 2.42
C MET A 252 -15.69 11.82 1.60
N TYR A 253 -16.65 12.51 2.16
CA TYR A 253 -17.91 12.87 1.48
C TYR A 253 -17.90 14.25 0.82
N ARG A 254 -16.82 15.04 0.99
CA ARG A 254 -16.69 16.39 0.41
C ARG A 254 -16.00 16.38 -0.95
N GLY A 255 -15.06 15.45 -1.17
CA GLY A 255 -14.36 15.30 -2.44
C GLY A 255 -13.44 14.07 -2.44
N SER A 256 -13.44 13.34 -3.57
CA SER A 256 -12.62 12.14 -3.74
C SER A 256 -11.13 12.47 -3.78
N THR A 257 -10.74 13.53 -4.49
CA THR A 257 -9.34 13.96 -4.64
C THR A 257 -8.71 14.32 -3.29
N ASP A 258 -9.40 15.08 -2.43
CA ASP A 258 -8.86 15.46 -1.13
C ASP A 258 -8.65 14.27 -0.19
N SER A 259 -9.60 13.32 -0.17
CA SER A 259 -9.48 12.11 0.64
C SER A 259 -8.42 11.15 0.10
N TRP A 260 -8.29 11.03 -1.23
CA TRP A 260 -7.22 10.28 -1.88
C TRP A 260 -5.85 10.86 -1.51
N ASN A 261 -5.65 12.14 -1.75
CA ASN A 261 -4.39 12.82 -1.47
C ASN A 261 -3.99 12.75 0.01
N LEU A 262 -4.96 12.82 0.92
CA LEU A 262 -4.71 12.66 2.35
C LEU A 262 -4.23 11.24 2.68
N ARG A 263 -4.86 10.20 2.10
CA ARG A 263 -4.49 8.80 2.32
C ARG A 263 -3.07 8.53 1.83
N ASP A 264 -2.77 8.90 0.59
CA ASP A 264 -1.45 8.67 0.00
C ASP A 264 -0.35 9.49 0.67
N ARG A 265 -0.65 10.72 1.10
CA ARG A 265 0.26 11.52 1.94
C ARG A 265 0.54 10.81 3.26
N HIS A 266 -0.49 10.27 3.93
CA HIS A 266 -0.31 9.54 5.18
C HIS A 266 0.56 8.29 4.98
N MET A 267 0.32 7.51 3.92
CA MET A 267 1.15 6.33 3.61
C MET A 267 2.62 6.72 3.40
N PHE A 268 2.87 7.82 2.68
CA PHE A 268 4.23 8.32 2.48
C PHE A 268 4.87 8.79 3.78
N ASP A 269 4.18 9.60 4.58
CA ASP A 269 4.68 10.12 5.85
C ASP A 269 4.97 8.98 6.84
N THR A 270 4.17 7.91 6.82
CA THR A 270 4.40 6.68 7.61
C THR A 270 5.65 5.95 7.14
N LEU A 271 5.84 5.77 5.83
CA LEU A 271 7.06 5.19 5.27
C LEU A 271 8.30 6.01 5.66
N GLN A 272 8.24 7.34 5.55
CA GLN A 272 9.34 8.23 5.96
C GLN A 272 9.66 8.09 7.46
N ALA A 273 8.64 8.00 8.29
CA ALA A 273 8.81 7.81 9.74
C ALA A 273 9.49 6.47 10.05
N LEU A 274 9.09 5.38 9.38
CA LEU A 274 9.71 4.07 9.49
C LEU A 274 11.19 4.10 9.08
N MET A 275 11.48 4.65 7.91
CA MET A 275 12.86 4.78 7.41
C MET A 275 13.73 5.59 8.38
N GLY A 276 13.21 6.70 8.90
CA GLY A 276 13.90 7.53 9.86
C GLY A 276 14.11 6.85 11.22
N TYR A 277 13.14 6.07 11.69
CA TYR A 277 13.22 5.34 12.95
C TYR A 277 14.25 4.20 12.88
N ARG A 278 14.25 3.42 11.80
CA ARG A 278 15.21 2.34 11.56
C ARG A 278 16.63 2.85 11.30
N GLY A 279 16.78 4.08 10.85
CA GLY A 279 18.06 4.80 10.72
C GLY A 279 18.78 4.54 9.40
N ALA A 280 20.07 4.95 9.39
CA ALA A 280 20.89 4.89 8.20
C ALA A 280 21.08 3.45 7.68
N GLY A 281 21.04 3.28 6.34
CA GLY A 281 21.17 1.99 5.68
C GLY A 281 19.86 1.20 5.59
N THR A 282 18.74 1.75 6.05
CA THR A 282 17.42 1.13 5.90
C THR A 282 17.00 1.11 4.44
N LYS A 283 16.54 -0.05 3.98
CA LYS A 283 15.94 -0.26 2.67
C LYS A 283 14.56 -0.85 2.81
N ALA A 284 13.58 -0.33 2.07
CA ALA A 284 12.18 -0.74 2.17
C ALA A 284 11.66 -1.35 0.88
N VAL A 285 10.86 -2.41 1.02
CA VAL A 285 9.95 -2.90 -0.02
C VAL A 285 8.54 -2.47 0.34
N VAL A 286 7.84 -1.85 -0.61
CA VAL A 286 6.45 -1.42 -0.44
C VAL A 286 5.54 -2.29 -1.31
N TRP A 287 4.46 -2.84 -0.75
CA TRP A 287 3.42 -3.54 -1.49
C TRP A 287 2.12 -2.74 -1.45
N ALA A 288 1.69 -2.27 -2.61
CA ALA A 288 0.43 -1.57 -2.74
C ALA A 288 -0.12 -1.72 -4.17
N HIS A 289 -1.36 -1.33 -4.40
CA HIS A 289 -1.96 -1.34 -5.72
C HIS A 289 -1.18 -0.45 -6.72
N ASN A 290 -1.25 -0.76 -8.02
CA ASN A 290 -0.59 0.05 -9.06
C ASN A 290 -0.98 1.54 -8.99
N SER A 291 -2.23 1.84 -8.66
CA SER A 291 -2.70 3.22 -8.51
C SER A 291 -1.99 4.00 -7.40
N HIS A 292 -1.41 3.32 -6.42
CA HIS A 292 -0.63 3.93 -5.34
C HIS A 292 0.86 3.99 -5.66
N ILE A 293 1.43 2.97 -6.35
CA ILE A 293 2.89 2.89 -6.55
C ILE A 293 3.37 3.54 -7.84
N GLY A 294 2.51 3.86 -8.79
CA GLY A 294 2.86 4.52 -10.03
C GLY A 294 3.29 5.98 -9.82
N ASN A 295 3.70 6.64 -10.89
CA ASN A 295 3.95 8.09 -10.87
C ASN A 295 2.68 8.83 -11.29
N ALA A 296 1.84 9.22 -10.34
CA ALA A 296 0.56 9.88 -10.61
C ALA A 296 0.69 11.12 -11.49
N ALA A 297 1.76 11.92 -11.33
CA ALA A 297 2.01 13.10 -12.17
C ALA A 297 2.13 12.78 -13.67
N ALA A 298 2.46 11.53 -14.02
CA ALA A 298 2.56 11.08 -15.42
C ALA A 298 1.27 10.40 -15.93
N THR A 299 0.19 10.42 -15.16
CA THR A 299 -1.08 9.76 -15.46
C THR A 299 -2.26 10.74 -15.41
N ALA A 300 -3.46 10.25 -15.73
CA ALA A 300 -4.69 11.03 -15.61
C ALA A 300 -4.97 11.49 -14.15
N MET A 301 -4.46 10.78 -13.15
CA MET A 301 -4.58 11.18 -11.74
C MET A 301 -3.98 12.58 -11.50
N GLY A 302 -2.75 12.82 -11.99
CA GLY A 302 -2.11 14.13 -11.87
C GLY A 302 -2.88 15.26 -12.56
N TRP A 303 -3.52 14.96 -13.68
CA TRP A 303 -4.38 15.95 -14.36
C TRP A 303 -5.62 16.33 -13.58
N HIS A 304 -6.10 15.43 -12.71
CA HIS A 304 -7.23 15.67 -11.80
C HIS A 304 -6.80 16.23 -10.44
N GLY A 305 -5.50 16.53 -10.26
CA GLY A 305 -4.97 17.06 -9.00
C GLY A 305 -4.73 15.98 -7.93
N GLU A 306 -4.73 14.71 -8.32
CA GLU A 306 -4.40 13.60 -7.44
C GLU A 306 -2.90 13.28 -7.54
N PHE A 307 -2.30 12.96 -6.41
CA PHE A 307 -0.96 12.36 -6.31
C PHE A 307 -1.05 11.02 -5.57
N ASN A 308 0.03 10.27 -5.59
CA ASN A 308 0.09 9.00 -4.87
C ASN A 308 1.45 8.82 -4.17
N ILE A 309 1.57 7.78 -3.35
CA ILE A 309 2.82 7.48 -2.63
C ILE A 309 3.99 7.22 -3.60
N GLY A 310 3.74 6.61 -4.77
CA GLY A 310 4.77 6.37 -5.78
C GLY A 310 5.39 7.65 -6.33
N GLU A 311 4.58 8.67 -6.64
CA GLU A 311 5.06 10.00 -7.01
C GLU A 311 5.89 10.63 -5.89
N LEU A 312 5.40 10.59 -4.65
CA LEU A 312 6.10 11.18 -3.50
C LEU A 312 7.43 10.47 -3.22
N VAL A 313 7.48 9.14 -3.35
CA VAL A 313 8.72 8.36 -3.23
C VAL A 313 9.70 8.72 -4.34
N ARG A 314 9.25 8.88 -5.59
CA ARG A 314 10.11 9.35 -6.68
C ARG A 314 10.70 10.73 -6.44
N ILE A 315 9.91 11.64 -5.89
CA ILE A 315 10.38 13.00 -5.55
C ILE A 315 11.44 12.92 -4.44
N ALA A 316 11.21 12.11 -3.41
CA ALA A 316 12.08 12.03 -2.24
C ALA A 316 13.39 11.27 -2.49
N TYR A 317 13.34 10.18 -3.25
CA TYR A 317 14.47 9.25 -3.43
C TYR A 317 15.09 9.29 -4.84
N GLY A 318 14.44 9.91 -5.81
CA GLY A 318 14.98 10.06 -7.18
C GLY A 318 15.33 8.71 -7.82
N SER A 319 16.60 8.53 -8.19
CA SER A 319 17.11 7.29 -8.80
C SER A 319 17.21 6.11 -7.83
N GLU A 320 17.16 6.36 -6.52
CA GLU A 320 17.15 5.33 -5.49
C GLU A 320 15.75 4.73 -5.24
N ALA A 321 14.73 5.18 -5.98
CA ALA A 321 13.40 4.59 -6.00
C ALA A 321 13.21 3.71 -7.24
N ALA A 322 12.71 2.50 -7.05
CA ALA A 322 12.26 1.63 -8.14
C ALA A 322 10.78 1.31 -7.99
N LEU A 323 9.98 1.63 -9.02
CA LEU A 323 8.56 1.38 -9.06
C LEU A 323 8.29 0.29 -10.10
N ILE A 324 7.68 -0.83 -9.68
CA ILE A 324 7.45 -2.02 -10.50
C ILE A 324 5.96 -2.33 -10.47
N GLY A 325 5.24 -1.97 -11.55
CA GLY A 325 3.83 -2.30 -11.73
C GLY A 325 3.66 -3.73 -12.22
N PHE A 326 2.53 -4.37 -11.87
CA PHE A 326 2.14 -5.68 -12.36
C PHE A 326 0.81 -5.57 -13.09
N GLY A 327 0.76 -6.06 -14.33
CA GLY A 327 -0.43 -6.09 -15.17
C GLY A 327 -0.88 -7.52 -15.48
N THR A 328 -2.15 -7.68 -15.87
CA THR A 328 -2.71 -8.95 -16.35
C THR A 328 -3.75 -8.71 -17.43
N ASP A 329 -3.75 -9.57 -18.46
CA ASP A 329 -4.72 -9.48 -19.56
C ASP A 329 -6.02 -10.22 -19.24
N THR A 330 -5.92 -11.45 -18.73
CA THR A 330 -7.05 -12.33 -18.44
C THR A 330 -6.74 -13.21 -17.23
N GLY A 331 -7.76 -13.87 -16.71
CA GLY A 331 -7.62 -14.81 -15.60
C GLY A 331 -8.82 -14.75 -14.66
N THR A 332 -8.57 -14.92 -13.38
CA THR A 332 -9.57 -14.79 -12.32
C THR A 332 -9.06 -13.88 -11.22
N VAL A 333 -9.99 -13.28 -10.49
CA VAL A 333 -9.69 -12.39 -9.36
C VAL A 333 -10.67 -12.66 -8.21
N ALA A 334 -10.18 -12.67 -6.98
CA ALA A 334 -11.00 -12.60 -5.79
C ALA A 334 -11.45 -11.14 -5.59
N ALA A 335 -12.74 -10.86 -5.73
CA ALA A 335 -13.30 -9.51 -5.58
C ALA A 335 -14.76 -9.57 -5.14
N ALA A 336 -15.26 -8.48 -4.55
CA ALA A 336 -16.68 -8.33 -4.24
C ALA A 336 -17.47 -7.72 -5.42
N SER A 337 -18.81 -7.82 -5.38
CA SER A 337 -19.68 -7.13 -6.34
C SER A 337 -20.01 -5.69 -5.89
N ASP A 338 -20.00 -5.45 -4.58
CA ASP A 338 -20.24 -4.17 -3.93
C ASP A 338 -19.35 -4.01 -2.70
N TRP A 339 -19.23 -2.79 -2.19
CA TRP A 339 -18.49 -2.52 -0.96
C TRP A 339 -19.15 -3.23 0.23
N GLY A 340 -18.37 -4.01 0.97
CA GLY A 340 -18.85 -4.80 2.11
C GLY A 340 -19.52 -6.12 1.73
N ALA A 341 -19.67 -6.45 0.43
CA ALA A 341 -20.22 -7.72 -0.01
C ALA A 341 -19.20 -8.88 0.10
N ASP A 342 -19.72 -10.11 0.04
CA ASP A 342 -18.91 -11.32 0.09
C ASP A 342 -17.93 -11.40 -1.10
N MET A 343 -16.77 -11.99 -0.84
CA MET A 343 -15.77 -12.31 -1.85
C MET A 343 -16.27 -13.39 -2.80
N GLN A 344 -16.05 -13.18 -4.09
CA GLN A 344 -16.33 -14.10 -5.17
C GLN A 344 -15.10 -14.27 -6.06
N ILE A 345 -14.94 -15.42 -6.69
CA ILE A 345 -13.97 -15.60 -7.77
C ILE A 345 -14.64 -15.15 -9.07
N LYS A 346 -14.11 -14.12 -9.67
CA LYS A 346 -14.65 -13.50 -10.89
C LYS A 346 -13.67 -13.65 -12.05
N THR A 347 -14.24 -13.89 -13.24
CA THR A 347 -13.43 -13.90 -14.47
C THR A 347 -13.05 -12.49 -14.88
N VAL A 348 -11.77 -12.27 -15.07
CA VAL A 348 -11.22 -11.01 -15.61
C VAL A 348 -11.44 -11.00 -17.13
N GLN A 349 -12.14 -9.99 -17.63
CA GLN A 349 -12.40 -9.83 -19.06
C GLN A 349 -11.08 -9.60 -19.83
N PRO A 350 -10.99 -10.06 -21.10
CA PRO A 350 -9.84 -9.69 -21.91
C PRO A 350 -9.61 -8.18 -21.93
N ALA A 351 -8.35 -7.77 -21.84
CA ALA A 351 -8.00 -6.37 -21.79
C ALA A 351 -8.41 -5.63 -23.09
N ARG A 352 -8.79 -4.38 -22.95
CA ARG A 352 -9.19 -3.51 -24.07
C ARG A 352 -8.04 -3.34 -25.07
N SER A 353 -8.36 -3.22 -26.35
CA SER A 353 -7.36 -3.08 -27.41
C SER A 353 -6.52 -1.80 -27.32
N ASP A 354 -6.96 -0.82 -26.54
CA ASP A 354 -6.32 0.46 -26.28
C ASP A 354 -5.59 0.50 -24.92
N SER A 355 -5.28 -0.68 -24.31
CA SER A 355 -4.61 -0.79 -23.03
C SER A 355 -3.18 -1.33 -23.14
N TYR A 356 -2.41 -1.08 -22.06
CA TYR A 356 -1.06 -1.63 -21.92
C TYR A 356 -1.09 -3.16 -21.83
N GLU A 357 -2.02 -3.75 -21.11
CA GLU A 357 -2.15 -5.21 -20.97
C GLU A 357 -2.34 -5.90 -22.32
N HIS A 358 -3.18 -5.31 -23.19
CA HIS A 358 -3.36 -5.82 -24.53
C HIS A 358 -2.06 -5.69 -25.37
N ALA A 359 -1.32 -4.58 -25.24
CA ALA A 359 -0.05 -4.39 -25.91
C ALA A 359 0.98 -5.44 -25.46
N PHE A 360 1.09 -5.70 -24.16
CA PHE A 360 1.97 -6.74 -23.61
C PHE A 360 1.56 -8.14 -24.06
N ARG A 361 0.28 -8.48 -24.04
CA ARG A 361 -0.21 -9.77 -24.55
C ARG A 361 0.22 -10.02 -26.00
N ARG A 362 0.18 -9.00 -26.87
CA ARG A 362 0.60 -9.10 -28.27
C ARG A 362 2.09 -9.35 -28.46
N THR A 363 2.92 -9.22 -27.42
CA THR A 363 4.34 -9.62 -27.49
C THR A 363 4.50 -11.14 -27.62
N GLY A 364 3.54 -11.93 -27.16
CA GLY A 364 3.57 -13.40 -27.18
C GLY A 364 4.23 -14.03 -25.94
N HIS A 365 4.75 -13.24 -25.00
CA HIS A 365 5.29 -13.74 -23.75
C HIS A 365 4.18 -14.05 -22.75
N ALA A 366 4.22 -15.22 -22.12
CA ALA A 366 3.27 -15.57 -21.05
C ALA A 366 3.50 -14.72 -19.80
N ARG A 367 4.75 -14.43 -19.48
CA ARG A 367 5.21 -13.57 -18.38
C ARG A 367 6.47 -12.86 -18.83
N SER A 368 6.60 -11.58 -18.53
CA SER A 368 7.80 -10.82 -18.86
C SER A 368 8.04 -9.64 -17.94
N LEU A 369 9.31 -9.27 -17.80
CA LEU A 369 9.76 -8.02 -17.19
C LEU A 369 10.20 -7.07 -18.30
N THR A 370 9.84 -5.81 -18.18
CA THR A 370 10.35 -4.75 -19.08
C THR A 370 10.86 -3.61 -18.23
N ASP A 371 12.10 -3.19 -18.46
CA ASP A 371 12.76 -2.11 -17.72
C ASP A 371 13.27 -1.02 -18.67
N TRP A 372 12.79 0.21 -18.50
CA TRP A 372 13.21 1.39 -19.29
C TRP A 372 13.87 2.49 -18.45
N ARG A 373 14.24 2.19 -17.20
CA ARG A 373 14.96 3.11 -16.33
C ARG A 373 16.41 3.33 -16.79
N ASN A 374 17.02 4.42 -16.33
CA ASN A 374 18.44 4.71 -16.53
C ASN A 374 18.88 4.67 -18.00
N GLY A 375 18.01 5.05 -18.92
CA GLY A 375 18.30 5.09 -20.35
C GLY A 375 18.27 3.72 -21.06
N ARG A 376 17.83 2.65 -20.37
CA ARG A 376 17.51 1.37 -21.01
C ARG A 376 16.29 1.56 -21.94
N ASN A 377 16.25 0.81 -23.04
CA ASN A 377 15.09 0.75 -23.93
C ASN A 377 14.49 2.13 -24.26
N ARG A 378 15.33 3.11 -24.67
CA ARG A 378 14.92 4.50 -24.92
C ARG A 378 13.77 4.62 -25.93
N GLU A 379 13.82 3.86 -27.03
CA GLU A 379 12.73 3.85 -28.01
C GLU A 379 11.39 3.46 -27.38
N LEU A 380 11.41 2.42 -26.55
CA LEU A 380 10.22 2.01 -25.79
C LEU A 380 9.76 3.11 -24.84
N ALA A 381 10.68 3.71 -24.06
CA ALA A 381 10.35 4.79 -23.15
C ALA A 381 9.69 5.99 -23.88
N ASP A 382 10.14 6.30 -25.08
CA ASP A 382 9.55 7.39 -25.89
C ASP A 382 8.15 7.00 -26.42
N LEU A 383 7.95 5.74 -26.83
CA LEU A 383 6.65 5.24 -27.29
C LEU A 383 5.62 5.16 -26.14
N LEU A 384 6.07 4.84 -24.93
CA LEU A 384 5.22 4.79 -23.73
C LEU A 384 4.76 6.18 -23.22
N ARG A 385 5.29 7.28 -23.77
CA ARG A 385 4.77 8.64 -23.50
C ARG A 385 3.38 8.87 -24.07
N ALA A 386 2.99 8.11 -25.10
CA ALA A 386 1.62 8.13 -25.60
C ALA A 386 0.72 7.36 -24.63
N PRO A 387 -0.26 8.01 -23.99
CA PRO A 387 -1.07 7.34 -22.97
C PRO A 387 -1.93 6.23 -23.56
N LEU A 388 -1.94 5.09 -22.90
CA LEU A 388 -2.89 4.00 -23.07
C LEU A 388 -3.63 3.80 -21.75
N LEU A 389 -4.74 3.07 -21.81
CA LEU A 389 -5.44 2.67 -20.61
C LEU A 389 -4.64 1.62 -19.83
N GLU A 390 -4.75 1.65 -18.53
CA GLU A 390 -4.21 0.63 -17.63
C GLU A 390 -5.34 0.01 -16.80
N ARG A 391 -5.30 -1.30 -16.62
CA ARG A 391 -6.29 -2.02 -15.80
C ARG A 391 -6.02 -1.75 -14.32
N ALA A 392 -7.08 -1.34 -13.62
CA ALA A 392 -7.06 -1.15 -12.18
C ALA A 392 -8.31 -1.79 -11.56
N ILE A 393 -8.17 -2.99 -11.01
CA ILE A 393 -9.23 -3.70 -10.30
C ILE A 393 -8.96 -3.59 -8.80
N GLY A 394 -9.79 -2.80 -8.10
CA GLY A 394 -9.75 -2.70 -6.64
C GLY A 394 -10.42 -3.89 -5.94
N VAL A 395 -11.00 -3.63 -4.77
CA VAL A 395 -11.74 -4.64 -3.98
C VAL A 395 -13.09 -4.99 -4.57
N VAL A 396 -13.66 -4.12 -5.40
CA VAL A 396 -14.91 -4.35 -6.13
C VAL A 396 -14.61 -4.50 -7.61
N TYR A 397 -15.11 -5.59 -8.19
CA TYR A 397 -15.00 -5.84 -9.62
C TYR A 397 -16.34 -6.21 -10.23
N ARG A 398 -16.72 -5.46 -11.26
CA ARG A 398 -17.91 -5.70 -12.08
C ARG A 398 -17.46 -5.81 -13.53
N PRO A 399 -17.32 -7.05 -14.07
CA PRO A 399 -16.77 -7.27 -15.41
C PRO A 399 -17.51 -6.51 -16.51
N GLU A 400 -18.82 -6.33 -16.37
CA GLU A 400 -19.69 -5.62 -17.33
C GLU A 400 -19.50 -4.11 -17.36
N THR A 401 -18.89 -3.56 -16.33
CA THR A 401 -18.64 -2.10 -16.18
C THR A 401 -17.19 -1.78 -15.90
N GLU A 402 -16.27 -2.71 -16.18
CA GLU A 402 -14.85 -2.50 -15.93
C GLU A 402 -14.39 -1.18 -16.55
N ARG A 403 -13.80 -0.34 -15.71
CA ARG A 403 -13.15 0.89 -16.12
C ARG A 403 -11.64 0.69 -16.06
N SER A 404 -10.98 1.09 -17.13
CA SER A 404 -9.52 1.24 -17.17
C SER A 404 -9.17 2.70 -16.91
N SER A 405 -8.17 2.95 -16.10
CA SER A 405 -7.69 4.30 -15.77
C SER A 405 -6.54 4.74 -16.66
#